data_b756b6daadb30df26c909c70232b6c02
#
_entry.id   b756b6daadb30df26c909c70232b6c02
#
_cell.length_a   1.000
_cell.length_b   1.000
_cell.length_c   1.000
_cell.angle_alpha   90.00
_cell.angle_beta   90.00
_cell.angle_gamma   90.00
#
_symmetry.space_group_name_H-M   'P 1'
#
loop_
_entity.id
_entity.type
_entity.pdbx_description
1 polymer ?
#
loop_
_entity_poly.entity_id
_entity_poly.type
_entity_poly.pdbx_seq_one_letter_code
_entity_poly.pdbx_strand_id
1 'polypeptide(L)'
;YDDRSRLLRETTQVNGGEEAVVYYEYDELGRLAARRLGEGTSAIAEQSEYDIRSWLTKKSSELFDMSLGHSYTGNITSWQWQHKGDPSGDGPQNRYEFTYDGLSRLANTDQYVNNEKTRQNVERCLSYDRNGNLQTFIRYENGACVSNSTYNYSGNRLVSYRPGTVFEREDGDAGEIILPKKGIVFPLTVQLHEYDANGNVTKDRERGLDMS
;
A
#
# COMPACT_ATOMS: atom_id res chain seq x y z
N TYR A 1 -19.92 -26.18 -1.91
CA TYR A 1 -19.18 -26.15 -3.17
C TYR A 1 -20.15 -26.34 -4.32
N ASP A 2 -19.82 -25.79 -5.49
CA ASP A 2 -20.53 -26.02 -6.73
C ASP A 2 -19.95 -27.25 -7.50
N ASP A 3 -20.49 -27.51 -8.70
CA ASP A 3 -20.06 -28.59 -9.58
C ASP A 3 -18.63 -28.45 -10.14
N ARG A 4 -18.04 -27.25 -10.03
CA ARG A 4 -16.65 -26.92 -10.37
C ARG A 4 -15.73 -26.88 -9.14
N SER A 5 -16.19 -27.37 -7.97
CA SER A 5 -15.47 -27.39 -6.70
C SER A 5 -15.11 -25.99 -6.16
N ARG A 6 -15.89 -24.97 -6.52
CA ARG A 6 -15.72 -23.61 -5.96
C ARG A 6 -16.55 -23.47 -4.70
N LEU A 7 -16.02 -22.77 -3.70
CA LEU A 7 -16.65 -22.56 -2.41
C LEU A 7 -17.88 -21.65 -2.54
N LEU A 8 -19.08 -22.16 -2.23
CA LEU A 8 -20.31 -21.37 -2.27
C LEU A 8 -20.70 -20.79 -0.92
N ARG A 9 -20.36 -21.49 0.15
CA ARG A 9 -20.70 -21.07 1.52
C ARG A 9 -19.60 -21.49 2.50
N GLU A 10 -19.30 -20.59 3.40
CA GLU A 10 -18.41 -20.82 4.54
C GLU A 10 -19.12 -20.42 5.83
N THR A 11 -18.92 -21.18 6.89
CA THR A 11 -19.39 -20.86 8.23
C THR A 11 -18.24 -20.87 9.21
N THR A 12 -18.20 -19.87 10.07
CA THR A 12 -17.18 -19.75 11.12
C THR A 12 -17.87 -19.49 12.45
N GLN A 13 -17.52 -20.28 13.48
CA GLN A 13 -17.96 -20.07 14.85
C GLN A 13 -16.76 -19.97 15.77
N VAL A 14 -16.66 -18.92 16.56
CA VAL A 14 -15.55 -18.68 17.49
C VAL A 14 -16.04 -18.84 18.92
N ASN A 15 -15.42 -19.71 19.69
CA ASN A 15 -15.68 -19.95 21.12
C ASN A 15 -17.16 -20.21 21.47
N GLY A 16 -17.92 -20.86 20.57
CA GLY A 16 -19.34 -21.13 20.78
C GLY A 16 -20.24 -19.91 20.68
N GLY A 17 -19.73 -18.77 20.14
CA GLY A 17 -20.53 -17.58 19.83
C GLY A 17 -21.45 -17.77 18.62
N GLU A 18 -22.00 -16.67 18.10
CA GLU A 18 -22.83 -16.71 16.89
C GLU A 18 -22.05 -17.20 15.67
N GLU A 19 -22.75 -17.93 14.80
CA GLU A 19 -22.19 -18.44 13.56
C GLU A 19 -22.14 -17.32 12.51
N ALA A 20 -20.95 -17.00 12.02
CA ALA A 20 -20.78 -16.10 10.89
C ALA A 20 -20.83 -16.90 9.59
N VAL A 21 -21.66 -16.48 8.67
CA VAL A 21 -21.86 -17.15 7.38
C VAL A 21 -21.44 -16.24 6.24
N VAL A 22 -20.68 -16.76 5.28
CA VAL A 22 -20.28 -16.06 4.06
C VAL A 22 -20.73 -16.88 2.85
N TYR A 23 -21.37 -16.20 1.91
CA TYR A 23 -21.76 -16.77 0.62
C TYR A 23 -20.90 -16.19 -0.50
N TYR A 24 -20.60 -17.01 -1.51
CA TYR A 24 -19.77 -16.67 -2.64
C TYR A 24 -20.51 -16.93 -3.95
N GLU A 25 -20.46 -15.96 -4.85
CA GLU A 25 -21.01 -16.07 -6.21
C GLU A 25 -19.92 -15.82 -7.23
N TYR A 26 -19.97 -16.57 -8.33
CA TYR A 26 -18.96 -16.51 -9.36
C TYR A 26 -19.58 -16.17 -10.71
N ASP A 27 -18.83 -15.41 -11.51
CA ASP A 27 -19.21 -15.13 -12.88
C ASP A 27 -19.03 -16.35 -13.81
N GLU A 28 -19.39 -16.20 -15.08
CA GLU A 28 -19.28 -17.26 -16.10
C GLU A 28 -17.84 -17.72 -16.31
N LEU A 29 -16.85 -16.86 -16.10
CA LEU A 29 -15.42 -17.16 -16.18
C LEU A 29 -14.86 -17.78 -14.88
N GLY A 30 -15.68 -17.91 -13.84
CA GLY A 30 -15.28 -18.49 -12.55
C GLY A 30 -14.58 -17.51 -11.61
N ARG A 31 -14.65 -16.20 -11.87
CA ARG A 31 -14.11 -15.17 -10.98
C ARG A 31 -15.16 -14.84 -9.92
N LEU A 32 -14.70 -14.42 -8.73
CA LEU A 32 -15.59 -14.04 -7.62
C LEU A 32 -16.37 -12.77 -7.98
N ALA A 33 -17.66 -12.92 -8.33
CA ALA A 33 -18.53 -11.80 -8.71
C ALA A 33 -19.13 -11.11 -7.48
N ALA A 34 -19.55 -11.90 -6.48
CA ALA A 34 -20.09 -11.34 -5.25
C ALA A 34 -19.71 -12.17 -4.02
N ARG A 35 -19.69 -11.49 -2.88
CA ARG A 35 -19.54 -12.08 -1.57
C ARG A 35 -20.57 -11.44 -0.64
N ARG A 36 -21.32 -12.25 0.11
CA ARG A 36 -22.30 -11.77 1.06
C ARG A 36 -21.99 -12.29 2.46
N LEU A 37 -21.78 -11.37 3.40
CA LEU A 37 -21.57 -11.67 4.81
C LEU A 37 -22.89 -11.54 5.58
N GLY A 38 -23.28 -12.60 6.27
CA GLY A 38 -24.52 -12.68 7.05
C GLY A 38 -25.72 -13.12 6.22
N GLU A 39 -26.89 -13.14 6.88
CA GLU A 39 -28.17 -13.56 6.33
C GLU A 39 -29.24 -12.47 6.47
N GLY A 40 -30.30 -12.57 5.65
CA GLY A 40 -31.44 -11.66 5.71
C GLY A 40 -31.13 -10.23 5.28
N THR A 41 -31.87 -9.28 5.84
CA THR A 41 -31.82 -7.84 5.50
C THR A 41 -30.60 -7.12 6.04
N SER A 42 -29.90 -7.70 6.99
CA SER A 42 -28.66 -7.15 7.58
C SER A 42 -27.39 -7.70 6.93
N ALA A 43 -27.53 -8.49 5.87
CA ALA A 43 -26.39 -9.05 5.16
C ALA A 43 -25.65 -7.96 4.36
N ILE A 44 -24.33 -7.90 4.52
CA ILE A 44 -23.47 -7.01 3.74
C ILE A 44 -23.08 -7.73 2.45
N ALA A 45 -23.46 -7.18 1.31
CA ALA A 45 -23.10 -7.69 0.01
C ALA A 45 -21.96 -6.86 -0.60
N GLU A 46 -20.88 -7.54 -1.02
CA GLU A 46 -19.77 -6.97 -1.77
C GLU A 46 -19.83 -7.51 -3.22
N GLN A 47 -19.75 -6.64 -4.20
CA GLN A 47 -19.68 -6.99 -5.61
C GLN A 47 -18.29 -6.67 -6.17
N SER A 48 -17.82 -7.49 -7.11
CA SER A 48 -16.54 -7.33 -7.79
C SER A 48 -16.74 -7.26 -9.30
N GLU A 49 -16.06 -6.32 -9.94
CA GLU A 49 -16.03 -6.16 -11.39
C GLU A 49 -14.61 -6.37 -11.92
N TYR A 50 -14.49 -6.90 -13.12
CA TYR A 50 -13.21 -7.23 -13.74
C TYR A 50 -13.18 -6.76 -15.19
N ASP A 51 -12.00 -6.44 -15.67
CA ASP A 51 -11.79 -6.18 -17.09
C ASP A 51 -11.70 -7.47 -17.93
N ILE A 52 -11.50 -7.32 -19.24
CA ILE A 52 -11.34 -8.44 -20.17
C ILE A 52 -10.12 -9.32 -19.89
N ARG A 53 -9.13 -8.81 -19.15
CA ARG A 53 -7.92 -9.52 -18.72
C ARG A 53 -8.08 -10.20 -17.36
N SER A 54 -9.29 -10.14 -16.78
CA SER A 54 -9.61 -10.64 -15.44
C SER A 54 -8.90 -9.88 -14.32
N TRP A 55 -8.48 -8.63 -14.57
CA TRP A 55 -7.99 -7.77 -13.51
C TRP A 55 -9.17 -7.11 -12.80
N LEU A 56 -9.10 -7.09 -11.46
CA LEU A 56 -10.13 -6.43 -10.64
C LEU A 56 -10.14 -4.94 -10.95
N THR A 57 -11.30 -4.40 -11.33
CA THR A 57 -11.47 -2.97 -11.62
C THR A 57 -12.31 -2.25 -10.59
N LYS A 58 -13.20 -2.98 -9.90
CA LYS A 58 -14.05 -2.38 -8.88
C LYS A 58 -14.49 -3.39 -7.84
N LYS A 59 -14.64 -2.91 -6.60
CA LYS A 59 -15.41 -3.54 -5.54
C LYS A 59 -16.39 -2.53 -4.97
N SER A 60 -17.62 -2.96 -4.70
CA SER A 60 -18.66 -2.09 -4.15
C SER A 60 -19.50 -2.82 -3.13
N SER A 61 -19.89 -2.11 -2.07
CA SER A 61 -20.83 -2.53 -1.04
C SER A 61 -21.60 -1.33 -0.51
N GLU A 62 -22.48 -1.56 0.44
CA GLU A 62 -23.17 -0.48 1.14
C GLU A 62 -22.23 0.37 2.01
N LEU A 63 -21.11 -0.19 2.45
CA LEU A 63 -20.16 0.45 3.38
C LEU A 63 -18.91 0.99 2.70
N PHE A 64 -18.58 0.51 1.49
CA PHE A 64 -17.30 0.80 0.86
C PHE A 64 -17.33 0.59 -0.63
N ASP A 65 -16.82 1.57 -1.37
CA ASP A 65 -16.54 1.46 -2.80
C ASP A 65 -15.05 1.62 -3.05
N MET A 66 -14.52 0.84 -4.00
CA MET A 66 -13.18 1.06 -4.53
C MET A 66 -13.11 0.76 -6.03
N SER A 67 -12.21 1.44 -6.71
CA SER A 67 -11.88 1.17 -8.11
C SER A 67 -10.37 1.17 -8.34
N LEU A 68 -9.92 0.36 -9.29
CA LEU A 68 -8.53 0.22 -9.69
C LEU A 68 -8.38 0.53 -11.17
N GLY A 69 -7.46 1.42 -11.51
CA GLY A 69 -6.99 1.63 -12.88
C GLY A 69 -5.73 0.80 -13.12
N HIS A 70 -5.59 0.26 -14.33
CA HIS A 70 -4.45 -0.55 -14.72
C HIS A 70 -3.74 0.03 -15.94
N SER A 71 -2.42 -0.13 -15.98
CA SER A 71 -1.65 0.10 -17.18
C SER A 71 -1.83 -1.05 -18.17
N TYR A 72 -1.31 -0.87 -19.37
CA TYR A 72 -1.33 -1.93 -20.39
C TYR A 72 -0.56 -3.19 -19.96
N THR A 73 0.41 -3.05 -19.07
CA THR A 73 1.25 -4.13 -18.51
C THR A 73 0.69 -4.76 -17.25
N GLY A 74 -0.46 -4.27 -16.73
CA GLY A 74 -1.11 -4.81 -15.53
C GLY A 74 -0.75 -4.10 -14.22
N ASN A 75 0.16 -3.13 -14.24
CA ASN A 75 0.45 -2.35 -13.06
C ASN A 75 -0.77 -1.51 -12.68
N ILE A 76 -1.08 -1.44 -11.38
CA ILE A 76 -2.14 -0.55 -10.87
C ILE A 76 -1.67 0.90 -11.01
N THR A 77 -2.34 1.70 -11.82
CA THR A 77 -2.02 3.12 -12.05
C THR A 77 -2.80 4.07 -11.18
N SER A 78 -3.97 3.62 -10.70
CA SER A 78 -4.75 4.37 -9.72
C SER A 78 -5.54 3.44 -8.80
N TRP A 79 -5.75 3.91 -7.60
CA TRP A 79 -6.64 3.31 -6.62
C TRP A 79 -7.49 4.40 -6.02
N GLN A 80 -8.81 4.30 -6.20
CA GLN A 80 -9.79 5.22 -5.64
C GLN A 80 -10.68 4.47 -4.68
N TRP A 81 -11.05 5.09 -3.55
CA TRP A 81 -11.98 4.50 -2.59
C TRP A 81 -12.75 5.55 -1.82
N GLN A 82 -13.90 5.11 -1.26
CA GLN A 82 -14.76 5.91 -0.42
C GLN A 82 -15.45 5.01 0.60
N HIS A 83 -15.48 5.43 1.86
CA HIS A 83 -16.34 4.85 2.87
C HIS A 83 -17.75 5.40 2.71
N LYS A 84 -18.75 4.53 2.87
CA LYS A 84 -20.16 4.84 2.66
C LYS A 84 -20.99 4.41 3.86
N GLY A 85 -22.25 4.83 3.89
CA GLY A 85 -23.24 4.36 4.87
C GLY A 85 -23.08 4.94 6.28
N ASP A 86 -22.24 5.96 6.49
CA ASP A 86 -22.20 6.70 7.74
C ASP A 86 -23.44 7.58 7.87
N PRO A 87 -24.16 7.62 9.03
CA PRO A 87 -25.30 8.50 9.25
C PRO A 87 -25.00 10.00 9.05
N SER A 88 -23.73 10.40 9.14
CA SER A 88 -23.27 11.78 8.87
C SER A 88 -23.01 12.07 7.38
N GLY A 89 -23.13 11.06 6.52
CA GLY A 89 -22.86 11.09 5.09
C GLY A 89 -21.66 10.24 4.70
N ASP A 90 -21.49 10.06 3.39
CA ASP A 90 -20.34 9.32 2.87
C ASP A 90 -19.03 10.05 3.19
N GLY A 91 -18.00 9.29 3.48
CA GLY A 91 -16.66 9.81 3.75
C GLY A 91 -16.04 10.48 2.51
N PRO A 92 -14.87 11.10 2.65
CA PRO A 92 -14.19 11.73 1.52
C PRO A 92 -13.83 10.70 0.45
N GLN A 93 -13.87 11.14 -0.80
CA GLN A 93 -13.34 10.36 -1.91
C GLN A 93 -11.82 10.44 -1.90
N ASN A 94 -11.17 9.31 -1.70
CA ASN A 94 -9.72 9.19 -1.71
C ASN A 94 -9.25 8.57 -3.00
N ARG A 95 -8.10 9.02 -3.51
CA ARG A 95 -7.46 8.44 -4.68
C ARG A 95 -5.94 8.52 -4.57
N TYR A 96 -5.27 7.41 -4.91
CA TYR A 96 -3.85 7.38 -5.22
C TYR A 96 -3.63 7.22 -6.72
N GLU A 97 -2.61 7.88 -7.24
CA GLU A 97 -2.03 7.63 -8.56
C GLU A 97 -0.61 7.12 -8.38
N PHE A 98 -0.25 6.09 -9.16
CA PHE A 98 1.03 5.41 -9.07
C PHE A 98 1.81 5.59 -10.37
N THR A 99 3.09 5.94 -10.26
CA THR A 99 4.00 5.95 -11.40
C THR A 99 5.09 4.91 -11.21
N TYR A 100 5.51 4.33 -12.31
CA TYR A 100 6.46 3.23 -12.33
C TYR A 100 7.67 3.57 -13.18
N ASP A 101 8.80 2.95 -12.89
CA ASP A 101 9.98 3.02 -13.74
C ASP A 101 9.86 2.07 -14.96
N GLY A 102 10.88 2.07 -15.82
CA GLY A 102 10.91 1.24 -17.03
C GLY A 102 10.92 -0.29 -16.77
N LEU A 103 11.10 -0.72 -15.52
CA LEU A 103 11.06 -2.12 -15.09
C LEU A 103 9.79 -2.45 -14.28
N SER A 104 8.78 -1.59 -14.36
CA SER A 104 7.50 -1.73 -13.64
C SER A 104 7.63 -1.73 -12.11
N ARG A 105 8.64 -1.02 -11.56
CA ARG A 105 8.81 -0.82 -10.12
C ARG A 105 8.24 0.54 -9.74
N LEU A 106 7.58 0.64 -8.58
CA LEU A 106 6.96 1.88 -8.11
C LEU A 106 8.01 3.00 -7.97
N ALA A 107 7.76 4.14 -8.59
CA ALA A 107 8.64 5.31 -8.53
C ALA A 107 8.07 6.43 -7.66
N ASN A 108 6.78 6.72 -7.80
CA ASN A 108 6.10 7.75 -7.00
C ASN A 108 4.64 7.39 -6.77
N THR A 109 4.07 8.00 -5.72
CA THR A 109 2.63 8.04 -5.47
C THR A 109 2.17 9.48 -5.38
N ASP A 110 0.98 9.76 -5.88
CA ASP A 110 0.28 11.04 -5.68
C ASP A 110 -1.06 10.77 -5.01
N GLN A 111 -1.39 11.53 -3.97
CA GLN A 111 -2.65 11.41 -3.24
C GLN A 111 -3.60 12.53 -3.60
N TYR A 112 -4.88 12.20 -3.69
CA TYR A 112 -6.00 13.13 -3.89
C TYR A 112 -7.08 12.85 -2.86
N VAL A 113 -7.69 13.92 -2.34
CA VAL A 113 -8.87 13.86 -1.49
C VAL A 113 -9.92 14.79 -2.09
N ASN A 114 -11.12 14.27 -2.41
CA ASN A 114 -12.17 14.99 -3.13
C ASN A 114 -11.68 15.65 -4.43
N ASN A 115 -10.84 14.93 -5.18
CA ASN A 115 -10.15 15.38 -6.40
C ASN A 115 -9.10 16.49 -6.22
N GLU A 116 -8.85 16.95 -5.03
CA GLU A 116 -7.76 17.89 -4.75
C GLU A 116 -6.46 17.13 -4.44
N LYS A 117 -5.38 17.49 -5.12
CA LYS A 117 -4.07 16.87 -4.91
C LYS A 117 -3.53 17.26 -3.55
N THR A 118 -3.14 16.25 -2.78
CA THR A 118 -2.55 16.44 -1.45
C THR A 118 -1.15 15.81 -1.39
N ARG A 119 -0.40 16.11 -0.33
CA ARG A 119 0.86 15.44 -0.02
C ARG A 119 0.83 14.84 1.39
N GLN A 120 -0.35 14.56 1.90
CA GLN A 120 -0.47 14.13 3.29
C GLN A 120 0.17 12.77 3.53
N ASN A 121 -0.09 11.80 2.64
CA ASN A 121 0.45 10.45 2.79
C ASN A 121 0.91 9.95 1.41
N VAL A 122 2.16 10.23 1.05
CA VAL A 122 2.72 9.87 -0.26
C VAL A 122 4.15 9.35 -0.15
N GLU A 123 4.51 8.50 -1.08
CA GLU A 123 5.86 7.98 -1.25
C GLU A 123 6.43 8.49 -2.56
N ARG A 124 7.65 9.00 -2.51
CA ARG A 124 8.29 9.67 -3.66
C ARG A 124 9.73 9.30 -3.81
N CYS A 125 10.24 9.54 -5.02
CA CYS A 125 11.65 9.37 -5.36
C CYS A 125 12.16 7.96 -5.04
N LEU A 126 11.33 6.95 -5.21
CA LEU A 126 11.78 5.57 -5.10
C LEU A 126 12.70 5.28 -6.29
N SER A 127 13.91 4.87 -6.00
CA SER A 127 14.86 4.42 -7.01
C SER A 127 15.48 3.09 -6.58
N TYR A 128 15.98 2.35 -7.55
CA TYR A 128 16.42 0.99 -7.34
C TYR A 128 17.75 0.74 -8.06
N ASP A 129 18.55 -0.15 -7.50
CA ASP A 129 19.73 -0.65 -8.20
C ASP A 129 19.36 -1.67 -9.30
N ARG A 130 20.37 -2.24 -9.97
CA ARG A 130 20.17 -3.25 -11.02
C ARG A 130 19.60 -4.56 -10.51
N ASN A 131 19.76 -4.86 -9.22
CA ASN A 131 19.23 -6.05 -8.58
C ASN A 131 17.81 -5.86 -8.07
N GLY A 132 17.24 -4.64 -8.14
CA GLY A 132 15.92 -4.30 -7.61
C GLY A 132 15.93 -3.86 -6.15
N ASN A 133 17.09 -3.68 -5.53
CA ASN A 133 17.17 -3.16 -4.17
C ASN A 133 16.82 -1.67 -4.16
N LEU A 134 16.03 -1.22 -3.19
CA LEU A 134 15.61 0.17 -3.02
C LEU A 134 16.82 1.04 -2.65
N GLN A 135 17.13 2.05 -3.46
CA GLN A 135 18.26 2.96 -3.21
C GLN A 135 17.86 4.26 -2.54
N THR A 136 16.73 4.83 -2.95
CA THR A 136 16.21 6.08 -2.36
C THR A 136 14.73 5.95 -2.03
N PHE A 137 14.29 6.68 -0.99
CA PHE A 137 12.92 6.64 -0.52
C PHE A 137 12.59 7.90 0.26
N ILE A 138 11.51 8.57 -0.12
CA ILE A 138 10.93 9.70 0.63
C ILE A 138 9.50 9.37 0.97
N ARG A 139 9.13 9.51 2.24
CA ARG A 139 7.75 9.32 2.73
C ARG A 139 7.25 10.56 3.43
N TYR A 140 6.01 10.91 3.12
CA TYR A 140 5.25 11.93 3.82
C TYR A 140 4.10 11.29 4.57
N GLU A 141 3.88 11.69 5.81
CA GLU A 141 2.73 11.34 6.63
C GLU A 141 2.12 12.63 7.20
N ASN A 142 0.80 12.79 7.04
CA ASN A 142 0.09 14.01 7.44
C ASN A 142 0.75 15.31 6.93
N GLY A 143 1.33 15.26 5.74
CA GLY A 143 2.00 16.39 5.11
C GLY A 143 3.45 16.63 5.55
N ALA A 144 3.92 15.98 6.61
CA ALA A 144 5.30 16.06 7.06
C ALA A 144 6.17 14.98 6.37
N CYS A 145 7.40 15.34 6.02
CA CYS A 145 8.39 14.36 5.54
C CYS A 145 8.90 13.55 6.74
N VAL A 146 8.48 12.30 6.87
CA VAL A 146 8.87 11.41 7.97
C VAL A 146 10.05 10.50 7.63
N SER A 147 10.36 10.35 6.35
CA SER A 147 11.53 9.61 5.90
C SER A 147 12.08 10.22 4.60
N ASN A 148 13.39 10.41 4.57
CA ASN A 148 14.15 10.76 3.37
C ASN A 148 15.46 9.97 3.45
N SER A 149 15.51 8.80 2.85
CA SER A 149 16.56 7.84 3.12
C SER A 149 17.25 7.34 1.86
N THR A 150 18.53 7.08 1.97
CA THR A 150 19.32 6.36 0.97
C THR A 150 19.87 5.07 1.57
N TYR A 151 19.86 4.00 0.79
CA TYR A 151 20.21 2.65 1.20
C TYR A 151 21.42 2.15 0.42
N ASN A 152 22.34 1.48 1.08
CA ASN A 152 23.54 0.90 0.47
C ASN A 152 23.55 -0.62 0.68
N TYR A 153 23.90 -1.31 -0.39
CA TYR A 153 23.89 -2.77 -0.43
C TYR A 153 25.25 -3.33 -0.82
N SER A 154 25.54 -4.54 -0.33
CA SER A 154 26.58 -5.42 -0.86
C SER A 154 25.88 -6.63 -1.49
N GLY A 155 25.79 -6.65 -2.83
CA GLY A 155 24.86 -7.54 -3.53
C GLY A 155 23.43 -7.20 -3.15
N ASN A 156 22.68 -8.15 -2.57
CA ASN A 156 21.31 -7.96 -2.09
C ASN A 156 21.22 -7.79 -0.55
N ARG A 157 22.36 -7.64 0.13
CA ARG A 157 22.42 -7.45 1.57
C ARG A 157 22.48 -5.97 1.91
N LEU A 158 21.52 -5.46 2.70
CA LEU A 158 21.52 -4.09 3.19
C LEU A 158 22.67 -3.90 4.19
N VAL A 159 23.65 -3.09 3.85
CA VAL A 159 24.82 -2.82 4.69
C VAL A 159 24.59 -1.60 5.56
N SER A 160 24.08 -0.54 4.98
CA SER A 160 23.84 0.70 5.69
C SER A 160 22.72 1.50 5.06
N TYR A 161 22.12 2.38 5.84
CA TYR A 161 21.27 3.44 5.30
C TYR A 161 21.71 4.80 5.86
N ARG A 162 21.41 5.84 5.10
CA ARG A 162 21.54 7.22 5.54
C ARG A 162 20.14 7.79 5.65
N PRO A 163 19.64 8.09 6.85
CA PRO A 163 18.45 8.91 6.99
C PRO A 163 18.77 10.32 6.47
N GLY A 164 17.93 10.82 5.57
CA GLY A 164 18.03 12.20 5.10
C GLY A 164 17.41 13.16 6.12
N THR A 165 17.55 14.45 5.87
CA THR A 165 16.94 15.50 6.71
C THR A 165 15.42 15.44 6.58
N VAL A 166 14.73 15.33 7.69
CA VAL A 166 13.28 15.48 7.79
C VAL A 166 12.97 16.96 7.90
N PHE A 167 12.04 17.46 7.09
CA PHE A 167 11.66 18.87 7.07
C PHE A 167 10.29 19.03 7.73
N GLU A 168 10.20 19.92 8.72
CA GLU A 168 8.91 20.44 9.16
C GLU A 168 8.39 21.43 8.12
N ARG A 169 7.10 21.33 7.82
CA ARG A 169 6.43 22.18 6.85
C ARG A 169 6.15 23.55 7.49
N GLU A 170 6.63 24.63 6.88
CA GLU A 170 5.95 25.92 7.02
C GLU A 170 4.83 25.95 5.97
N ASP A 171 3.60 26.27 6.40
CA ASP A 171 2.41 26.33 5.57
C ASP A 171 2.61 27.28 4.38
N GLY A 172 2.54 26.77 3.19
CA GLY A 172 2.54 27.58 1.98
C GLY A 172 3.04 26.87 0.72
N ASP A 173 2.11 26.59 -0.12
CA ASP A 173 2.15 26.33 -1.55
C ASP A 173 2.75 25.02 -2.09
N ALA A 174 1.95 24.43 -2.98
CA ALA A 174 2.16 23.15 -3.61
C ALA A 174 3.01 23.28 -4.88
N GLY A 175 4.32 23.38 -4.78
CA GLY A 175 5.08 23.46 -6.02
C GLY A 175 6.59 23.29 -5.96
N GLU A 176 7.21 23.54 -4.87
CA GLU A 176 8.66 23.62 -4.82
C GLU A 176 9.30 22.59 -3.89
N ILE A 177 10.42 22.00 -4.34
CA ILE A 177 11.31 21.24 -3.47
C ILE A 177 11.91 22.26 -2.51
N ILE A 178 11.35 22.36 -1.31
CA ILE A 178 11.88 23.30 -0.29
C ILE A 178 13.18 22.74 0.23
N LEU A 179 14.27 23.41 -0.11
CA LEU A 179 15.57 23.18 0.53
C LEU A 179 15.48 23.60 2.00
N PRO A 180 16.15 22.90 2.92
CA PRO A 180 15.92 23.03 4.35
C PRO A 180 16.32 24.39 4.90
N LYS A 181 15.40 25.06 5.59
CA LYS A 181 15.78 25.99 6.64
C LYS A 181 15.99 25.18 7.92
N LYS A 182 17.26 24.93 8.26
CA LYS A 182 17.72 24.38 9.54
C LYS A 182 16.98 23.12 10.03
N GLY A 183 17.14 22.01 9.31
CA GLY A 183 16.67 20.70 9.73
C GLY A 183 17.66 20.06 10.71
N ILE A 184 17.15 19.14 11.50
CA ILE A 184 17.99 18.22 12.27
C ILE A 184 18.82 17.41 11.25
N VAL A 185 20.09 17.71 11.17
CA VAL A 185 21.04 16.93 10.39
C VAL A 185 21.28 15.65 11.19
N PHE A 186 20.73 14.54 10.74
CA PHE A 186 21.19 13.24 11.24
C PHE A 186 22.59 13.02 10.69
N PRO A 187 23.63 13.13 11.52
CA PRO A 187 24.97 12.82 11.08
C PRO A 187 25.07 11.29 10.97
N LEU A 188 25.66 10.83 9.89
CA LEU A 188 26.21 9.51 9.75
C LEU A 188 25.29 8.46 9.10
N THR A 189 25.86 7.80 8.13
CA THR A 189 25.46 6.50 7.62
C THR A 189 25.36 5.53 8.79
N VAL A 190 24.15 5.02 9.04
CA VAL A 190 23.94 4.00 10.08
C VAL A 190 24.23 2.66 9.45
N GLN A 191 25.24 1.98 9.97
CA GLN A 191 25.50 0.58 9.61
C GLN A 191 24.54 -0.30 10.40
N LEU A 192 23.60 -0.95 9.70
CA LEU A 192 22.50 -1.67 10.33
C LEU A 192 22.84 -3.12 10.66
N HIS A 193 23.43 -3.83 9.71
CA HIS A 193 23.60 -5.27 9.80
C HIS A 193 25.02 -5.69 9.46
N GLU A 194 25.52 -6.67 10.20
CA GLU A 194 26.68 -7.46 9.82
C GLU A 194 26.20 -8.87 9.42
N TYR A 195 26.91 -9.48 8.47
CA TYR A 195 26.53 -10.77 7.91
C TYR A 195 27.69 -11.76 7.96
N ASP A 196 27.39 -13.04 8.18
CA ASP A 196 28.35 -14.12 8.01
C ASP A 196 28.61 -14.41 6.52
N ALA A 197 29.52 -15.36 6.25
CA ALA A 197 29.87 -15.78 4.90
C ALA A 197 28.68 -16.40 4.13
N ASN A 198 27.71 -16.94 4.83
CA ASN A 198 26.50 -17.56 4.27
C ASN A 198 25.38 -16.54 4.03
N GLY A 199 25.54 -15.30 4.50
CA GLY A 199 24.56 -14.23 4.34
C GLY A 199 23.54 -14.15 5.46
N ASN A 200 23.73 -14.83 6.59
CA ASN A 200 22.90 -14.68 7.77
C ASN A 200 23.29 -13.40 8.52
N VAL A 201 22.31 -12.69 9.07
CA VAL A 201 22.56 -11.51 9.91
C VAL A 201 23.23 -11.96 11.20
N THR A 202 24.42 -11.45 11.49
CA THR A 202 25.14 -11.70 12.73
C THR A 202 24.99 -10.56 13.73
N LYS A 203 24.68 -9.35 13.26
CA LYS A 203 24.43 -8.19 14.09
C LYS A 203 23.30 -7.36 13.53
N ASP A 204 22.33 -7.05 14.36
CA ASP A 204 21.25 -6.10 14.06
C ASP A 204 21.32 -4.95 15.07
N ARG A 205 21.91 -3.83 14.61
CA ARG A 205 22.11 -2.66 15.47
C ARG A 205 20.84 -1.85 15.70
N GLU A 206 19.85 -1.98 14.83
CA GLU A 206 18.56 -1.33 15.00
C GLU A 206 17.79 -1.93 16.17
N ARG A 207 17.91 -3.25 16.36
CA ARG A 207 17.27 -4.00 17.46
C ARG A 207 18.17 -4.22 18.65
N GLY A 208 19.42 -3.80 18.57
CA GLY A 208 20.40 -4.04 19.62
C GLY A 208 20.75 -5.52 19.82
N LEU A 209 20.57 -6.35 18.80
CA LEU A 209 20.82 -7.78 18.85
C LEU A 209 22.22 -8.11 18.30
N ASP A 210 22.99 -8.85 19.09
CA ASP A 210 24.22 -9.54 18.68
C ASP A 210 23.91 -11.03 18.65
N MET A 211 23.96 -11.63 17.45
CA MET A 211 23.58 -13.03 17.22
C MET A 211 24.83 -13.91 16.99
N SER A 212 25.95 -13.55 17.61
CA SER A 212 27.21 -14.32 17.55
C SER A 212 27.16 -15.58 18.44
#